data_7e0c6a3991dc33fa22ba55224bafa69b
#
_entry.id   7e0c6a3991dc33fa22ba55224bafa69b
#
_cell.length_a   1.000
_cell.length_b   1.000
_cell.length_c   1.000
_cell.angle_alpha   90.00
_cell.angle_beta   90.00
_cell.angle_gamma   90.00
#
_symmetry.space_group_name_H-M   'P 1'
#
loop_
_entity.id
_entity.type
_entity.pdbx_description
1 polymer ?
#
loop_
_entity_poly.entity_id
_entity_poly.type
_entity_poly.pdbx_seq_one_letter_code
_entity_poly.pdbx_strand_id
1 'polypeptide(L)'
;MQFSKMHGLGNDFMVVDAVTQNVYFPADTIKRLADRHRGIGFDQLLVVEPPYDPELDFHYRIFNADGSEVAQCGNGARCFARFVTLKGLTNKKDIAVSTQNGKMVLTVKEDDNVRVNMGEPIWEPNKIPFTANKFEKNYILRTEIQTVLCGAVSMGNPHCVVQVDDIHTVNVAQLGPLLENHERFPERVNAGFMQVVNRKHIKLRVHERGAGETQACGSGACAAVAVGIMQGVLDNEVQVDLPGGSLLIEWQGEGHPLYMTGSATHVYDGVIYL
;
A
#
# COMPACT_ATOMS: atom_id res chain seq x y z
N MET A 1 -18.16 21.02 6.87
CA MET A 1 -17.13 20.06 7.27
C MET A 1 -15.80 20.43 6.64
N GLN A 2 -14.72 20.49 7.41
CA GLN A 2 -13.37 20.74 6.92
C GLN A 2 -12.70 19.40 6.52
N PHE A 3 -11.86 19.42 5.49
CA PHE A 3 -11.07 18.29 5.05
C PHE A 3 -9.71 18.73 4.49
N SER A 4 -8.78 17.80 4.38
CA SER A 4 -7.52 17.98 3.66
C SER A 4 -7.48 17.07 2.44
N LYS A 5 -7.02 17.58 1.30
CA LYS A 5 -6.65 16.78 0.14
C LYS A 5 -5.19 16.41 0.25
N MET A 6 -4.88 15.11 0.19
CA MET A 6 -3.53 14.59 0.31
C MET A 6 -3.27 13.49 -0.71
N HIS A 7 -2.01 13.15 -0.95
CA HIS A 7 -1.65 11.95 -1.71
C HIS A 7 -0.36 11.31 -1.19
N GLY A 8 -0.26 9.99 -1.36
CA GLY A 8 0.96 9.22 -1.22
C GLY A 8 1.34 8.63 -2.57
N LEU A 9 2.32 9.25 -3.26
CA LEU A 9 2.80 8.81 -4.58
C LEU A 9 1.69 8.71 -5.65
N GLY A 10 0.79 9.69 -5.69
CA GLY A 10 -0.30 9.74 -6.67
C GLY A 10 -1.60 9.03 -6.25
N ASN A 11 -1.57 8.13 -5.28
CA ASN A 11 -2.78 7.63 -4.65
C ASN A 11 -3.36 8.72 -3.73
N ASP A 12 -4.54 9.24 -4.05
CA ASP A 12 -5.06 10.46 -3.46
C ASP A 12 -6.20 10.24 -2.47
N PHE A 13 -6.21 11.07 -1.43
CA PHE A 13 -7.10 10.94 -0.28
C PHE A 13 -7.83 12.24 0.03
N MET A 14 -9.08 12.11 0.44
CA MET A 14 -9.75 13.07 1.29
C MET A 14 -9.52 12.65 2.74
N VAL A 15 -8.93 13.51 3.56
CA VAL A 15 -8.64 13.22 4.98
C VAL A 15 -9.50 14.12 5.86
N VAL A 16 -10.23 13.51 6.79
CA VAL A 16 -11.16 14.20 7.67
C VAL A 16 -10.83 13.92 9.13
N ASP A 17 -10.74 14.99 9.91
CA ASP A 17 -10.62 14.93 11.36
C ASP A 17 -11.99 14.70 12.00
N ALA A 18 -12.21 13.53 12.57
CA ALA A 18 -13.36 13.18 13.39
C ALA A 18 -13.06 13.23 14.91
N VAL A 19 -11.85 13.68 15.30
CA VAL A 19 -11.52 13.95 16.70
C VAL A 19 -12.16 15.26 17.15
N THR A 20 -12.12 16.29 16.30
CA THR A 20 -12.63 17.63 16.60
C THR A 20 -13.92 17.96 15.85
N GLN A 21 -14.28 17.21 14.81
CA GLN A 21 -15.52 17.40 14.05
C GLN A 21 -16.45 16.19 14.23
N ASN A 22 -17.74 16.48 14.36
CA ASN A 22 -18.77 15.43 14.36
C ASN A 22 -19.17 15.11 12.91
N VAL A 23 -18.68 13.99 12.38
CA VAL A 23 -18.87 13.57 11.00
C VAL A 23 -19.37 12.15 10.91
N TYR A 24 -20.22 11.90 9.91
CA TYR A 24 -20.70 10.55 9.57
C TYR A 24 -20.79 10.40 8.06
N PHE A 25 -20.27 9.30 7.54
CA PHE A 25 -20.15 9.02 6.12
C PHE A 25 -20.94 7.78 5.69
N PRO A 26 -22.22 7.91 5.28
CA PRO A 26 -22.90 6.84 4.55
C PRO A 26 -22.20 6.55 3.22
N ALA A 27 -22.26 5.30 2.76
CA ALA A 27 -21.61 4.87 1.51
C ALA A 27 -21.99 5.76 0.30
N ASP A 28 -23.25 6.15 0.17
CA ASP A 28 -23.68 7.03 -0.93
C ASP A 28 -23.11 8.45 -0.84
N THR A 29 -22.85 8.95 0.37
CA THR A 29 -22.15 10.22 0.56
C THR A 29 -20.70 10.10 0.12
N ILE A 30 -20.01 9.01 0.48
CA ILE A 30 -18.63 8.75 0.05
C ILE A 30 -18.54 8.69 -1.48
N LYS A 31 -19.42 7.93 -2.15
CA LYS A 31 -19.50 7.86 -3.62
C LYS A 31 -19.65 9.23 -4.28
N ARG A 32 -20.55 10.07 -3.75
CA ARG A 32 -20.75 11.42 -4.25
C ARG A 32 -19.52 12.30 -4.07
N LEU A 33 -18.87 12.23 -2.92
CA LEU A 33 -17.67 13.00 -2.62
C LEU A 33 -16.45 12.54 -3.45
N ALA A 34 -16.37 11.24 -3.74
CA ALA A 34 -15.31 10.65 -4.53
C ALA A 34 -15.38 10.98 -6.04
N ASP A 35 -16.55 11.38 -6.54
CA ASP A 35 -16.73 11.76 -7.96
C ASP A 35 -15.79 12.93 -8.29
N ARG A 36 -14.88 12.73 -9.26
CA ARG A 36 -13.85 13.72 -9.64
C ARG A 36 -14.41 14.92 -10.40
N HIS A 37 -15.63 14.85 -10.89
CA HIS A 37 -16.30 15.92 -11.66
C HIS A 37 -17.38 16.66 -10.87
N ARG A 38 -17.96 16.02 -9.86
CA ARG A 38 -19.12 16.56 -9.12
C ARG A 38 -18.88 16.62 -7.61
N GLY A 39 -17.82 15.96 -7.12
CA GLY A 39 -17.40 15.93 -5.74
C GLY A 39 -16.01 16.54 -5.54
N ILE A 40 -15.32 16.08 -4.50
CA ILE A 40 -13.95 16.46 -4.20
C ILE A 40 -12.98 15.66 -5.10
N GLY A 41 -13.34 14.43 -5.43
CA GLY A 41 -12.52 13.51 -6.18
C GLY A 41 -11.37 12.93 -5.35
N PHE A 42 -11.37 11.63 -5.13
CA PHE A 42 -10.32 10.90 -4.44
C PHE A 42 -10.43 9.40 -4.73
N ASP A 43 -9.32 8.69 -4.50
CA ASP A 43 -9.32 7.23 -4.53
C ASP A 43 -9.91 6.66 -3.24
N GLN A 44 -9.58 7.28 -2.09
CA GLN A 44 -10.02 6.82 -0.77
C GLN A 44 -10.28 7.99 0.18
N LEU A 45 -11.22 7.75 1.13
CA LEU A 45 -11.48 8.63 2.28
C LEU A 45 -10.77 8.07 3.49
N LEU A 46 -10.00 8.92 4.19
CA LEU A 46 -9.43 8.64 5.51
C LEU A 46 -10.20 9.42 6.58
N VAL A 47 -10.67 8.73 7.61
CA VAL A 47 -11.32 9.33 8.77
C VAL A 47 -10.46 9.10 10.00
N VAL A 48 -10.00 10.19 10.62
CA VAL A 48 -9.18 10.18 11.84
C VAL A 48 -10.09 10.24 13.03
N GLU A 49 -10.11 9.20 13.86
CA GLU A 49 -11.00 9.07 15.03
C GLU A 49 -10.22 9.03 16.34
N PRO A 50 -10.85 9.36 17.47
CA PRO A 50 -10.26 9.11 18.79
C PRO A 50 -9.91 7.64 18.98
N PRO A 51 -8.90 7.31 19.79
CA PRO A 51 -8.54 5.92 20.04
C PRO A 51 -9.62 5.20 20.87
N TYR A 52 -9.86 3.93 20.58
CA TYR A 52 -10.69 3.05 21.43
C TYR A 52 -9.90 2.44 22.60
N ASP A 53 -8.57 2.46 22.51
CA ASP A 53 -7.64 1.94 23.49
C ASP A 53 -6.78 3.10 24.00
N PRO A 54 -6.69 3.34 25.33
CA PRO A 54 -5.93 4.45 25.89
C PRO A 54 -4.41 4.38 25.66
N GLU A 55 -3.88 3.20 25.25
CA GLU A 55 -2.47 3.06 24.88
C GLU A 55 -2.17 3.54 23.45
N LEU A 56 -3.22 3.86 22.67
CA LEU A 56 -3.10 4.34 21.30
C LEU A 56 -3.36 5.85 21.22
N ASP A 57 -2.82 6.47 20.18
CA ASP A 57 -3.02 7.90 19.94
C ASP A 57 -4.29 8.16 19.15
N PHE A 58 -4.58 7.28 18.16
CA PHE A 58 -5.73 7.42 17.27
C PHE A 58 -6.26 6.05 16.83
N HIS A 59 -7.48 6.10 16.30
CA HIS A 59 -8.04 5.11 15.39
C HIS A 59 -8.25 5.75 14.03
N TYR A 60 -8.03 5.03 12.93
CA TYR A 60 -8.40 5.55 11.63
C TYR A 60 -9.06 4.50 10.74
N ARG A 61 -9.99 5.00 9.94
CA ARG A 61 -10.78 4.20 9.00
C ARG A 61 -10.49 4.65 7.58
N ILE A 62 -10.52 3.71 6.67
CA ILE A 62 -10.28 3.95 5.25
C ILE A 62 -11.47 3.42 4.47
N PHE A 63 -11.97 4.23 3.53
CA PHE A 63 -13.07 3.86 2.65
C PHE A 63 -12.66 4.06 1.20
N ASN A 64 -12.95 3.07 0.36
CA ASN A 64 -12.83 3.22 -1.09
C ASN A 64 -13.86 4.21 -1.63
N ALA A 65 -13.65 4.66 -2.87
CA ALA A 65 -14.59 5.55 -3.58
C ALA A 65 -16.01 4.99 -3.71
N ASP A 66 -16.19 3.67 -3.66
CA ASP A 66 -17.50 3.00 -3.68
C ASP A 66 -18.18 2.94 -2.30
N GLY A 67 -17.54 3.49 -1.26
CA GLY A 67 -18.03 3.50 0.11
C GLY A 67 -17.73 2.21 0.91
N SER A 68 -17.08 1.22 0.34
CA SER A 68 -16.62 0.03 1.06
C SER A 68 -15.45 0.37 1.98
N GLU A 69 -15.47 -0.15 3.21
CA GLU A 69 -14.38 0.03 4.15
C GLU A 69 -13.26 -0.98 3.87
N VAL A 70 -12.01 -0.53 3.93
CA VAL A 70 -10.83 -1.37 3.73
C VAL A 70 -9.95 -1.37 4.97
N ALA A 71 -9.32 -2.51 5.19
CA ALA A 71 -8.63 -2.76 6.45
C ALA A 71 -7.27 -2.06 6.57
N GLN A 72 -6.56 -1.83 5.45
CA GLN A 72 -5.24 -1.21 5.45
C GLN A 72 -4.87 -0.63 4.08
N CYS A 73 -4.14 0.50 4.09
CA CYS A 73 -3.49 1.09 2.93
C CYS A 73 -2.20 1.78 3.38
N GLY A 74 -1.04 1.29 2.92
CA GLY A 74 0.26 1.85 3.29
C GLY A 74 0.43 3.31 2.87
N ASN A 75 -0.14 3.71 1.73
CA ASN A 75 -0.17 5.11 1.28
C ASN A 75 -1.03 5.96 2.21
N GLY A 76 -2.21 5.43 2.60
CA GLY A 76 -3.11 6.08 3.55
C GLY A 76 -2.48 6.26 4.92
N ALA A 77 -1.75 5.27 5.43
CA ALA A 77 -1.06 5.35 6.71
C ALA A 77 -0.04 6.52 6.75
N ARG A 78 0.69 6.75 5.64
CA ARG A 78 1.61 7.89 5.54
C ARG A 78 0.86 9.22 5.53
N CYS A 79 -0.21 9.33 4.74
CA CYS A 79 -1.06 10.54 4.71
C CYS A 79 -1.68 10.82 6.08
N PHE A 80 -2.15 9.77 6.77
CA PHE A 80 -2.67 9.89 8.13
C PHE A 80 -1.65 10.49 9.09
N ALA A 81 -0.43 9.92 9.17
CA ALA A 81 0.61 10.40 10.09
C ALA A 81 0.98 11.86 9.84
N ARG A 82 1.14 12.24 8.56
CA ARG A 82 1.39 13.63 8.18
C ARG A 82 0.22 14.55 8.53
N PHE A 83 -1.00 14.10 8.30
CA PHE A 83 -2.20 14.89 8.61
C PHE A 83 -2.30 15.24 10.10
N VAL A 84 -2.20 14.25 10.99
CA VAL A 84 -2.35 14.49 12.43
C VAL A 84 -1.24 15.41 12.99
N THR A 85 -0.03 15.33 12.40
CA THR A 85 1.07 16.23 12.73
C THR A 85 0.82 17.65 12.20
N LEU A 86 0.44 17.79 10.92
CA LEU A 86 0.16 19.09 10.29
C LEU A 86 -1.01 19.83 10.95
N LYS A 87 -2.02 19.09 11.41
CA LYS A 87 -3.18 19.66 12.10
C LYS A 87 -2.96 19.91 13.60
N GLY A 88 -1.77 19.58 14.12
CA GLY A 88 -1.44 19.75 15.54
C GLY A 88 -2.24 18.85 16.48
N LEU A 89 -2.79 17.73 15.96
CA LEU A 89 -3.51 16.75 16.78
C LEU A 89 -2.55 15.94 17.66
N THR A 90 -1.27 15.86 17.28
CA THR A 90 -0.19 15.27 18.08
C THR A 90 1.15 15.93 17.77
N ASN A 91 2.07 15.93 18.76
CA ASN A 91 3.47 16.33 18.61
C ASN A 91 4.43 15.12 18.68
N LYS A 92 3.89 13.91 18.76
CA LYS A 92 4.70 12.68 18.81
C LYS A 92 5.33 12.39 17.45
N LYS A 93 6.57 11.92 17.44
CA LYS A 93 7.23 11.37 16.26
C LYS A 93 6.72 9.95 15.95
N ASP A 94 6.55 9.13 16.98
CA ASP A 94 5.97 7.80 16.89
C ASP A 94 4.51 7.86 17.31
N ILE A 95 3.63 7.54 16.35
CA ILE A 95 2.18 7.64 16.49
C ILE A 95 1.61 6.22 16.48
N ALA A 96 1.09 5.80 17.63
CA ALA A 96 0.47 4.50 17.80
C ALA A 96 -1.01 4.55 17.38
N VAL A 97 -1.38 3.72 16.42
CA VAL A 97 -2.74 3.74 15.84
C VAL A 97 -3.34 2.36 15.74
N SER A 98 -4.67 2.31 15.73
CA SER A 98 -5.43 1.12 15.35
C SER A 98 -6.16 1.31 14.03
N THR A 99 -6.31 0.20 13.32
CA THR A 99 -7.12 0.03 12.11
C THR A 99 -7.95 -1.24 12.24
N GLN A 100 -8.75 -1.58 11.26
CA GLN A 100 -9.41 -2.88 11.20
C GLN A 100 -8.43 -4.07 11.27
N ASN A 101 -7.20 -3.92 10.80
CA ASN A 101 -6.18 -4.99 10.79
C ASN A 101 -5.32 -5.04 12.07
N GLY A 102 -5.62 -4.20 13.06
CA GLY A 102 -4.89 -4.19 14.32
C GLY A 102 -4.09 -2.92 14.55
N LYS A 103 -3.11 -3.02 15.43
CA LYS A 103 -2.29 -1.90 15.90
C LYS A 103 -1.04 -1.75 15.05
N MET A 104 -0.61 -0.50 14.80
CA MET A 104 0.65 -0.19 14.14
C MET A 104 1.27 1.08 14.72
N VAL A 105 2.56 1.27 14.49
CA VAL A 105 3.28 2.50 14.82
C VAL A 105 3.77 3.14 13.53
N LEU A 106 3.49 4.43 13.39
CA LEU A 106 3.90 5.27 12.26
C LEU A 106 4.92 6.27 12.77
N THR A 107 6.12 6.30 12.19
CA THR A 107 7.19 7.22 12.59
C THR A 107 7.34 8.34 11.57
N VAL A 108 7.08 9.58 11.98
CA VAL A 108 7.34 10.78 11.16
C VAL A 108 8.80 11.17 11.31
N LYS A 109 9.55 11.14 10.20
CA LYS A 109 10.97 11.49 10.15
C LYS A 109 11.17 13.02 10.06
N GLU A 110 12.41 13.47 10.26
CA GLU A 110 12.79 14.91 10.21
C GLU A 110 12.61 15.54 8.81
N ASP A 111 12.70 14.71 7.77
CA ASP A 111 12.48 15.10 6.37
C ASP A 111 11.00 15.00 5.95
N ASP A 112 10.10 14.84 6.92
CA ASP A 112 8.66 14.69 6.72
C ASP A 112 8.23 13.38 6.03
N ASN A 113 9.14 12.48 5.69
CA ASN A 113 8.80 11.13 5.30
C ASN A 113 8.20 10.34 6.47
N VAL A 114 7.37 9.36 6.15
CA VAL A 114 6.76 8.49 7.15
C VAL A 114 7.25 7.07 6.98
N ARG A 115 7.77 6.50 8.06
CA ARG A 115 8.15 5.10 8.16
C ARG A 115 7.00 4.29 8.76
N VAL A 116 6.61 3.25 8.07
CA VAL A 116 5.49 2.37 8.42
C VAL A 116 6.01 0.97 8.66
N ASN A 117 5.64 0.36 9.77
CA ASN A 117 5.85 -1.06 10.01
C ASN A 117 4.79 -1.84 9.21
N MET A 118 5.22 -2.58 8.20
CA MET A 118 4.35 -3.35 7.30
C MET A 118 4.14 -4.79 7.76
N GLY A 119 4.68 -5.16 8.93
CA GLY A 119 4.65 -6.53 9.42
C GLY A 119 5.72 -7.42 8.80
N GLU A 120 5.66 -8.70 9.10
CA GLU A 120 6.56 -9.70 8.54
C GLU A 120 5.97 -10.31 7.26
N PRO A 121 6.76 -10.46 6.18
CA PRO A 121 6.32 -11.16 4.97
C PRO A 121 5.95 -12.62 5.26
N ILE A 122 4.83 -13.08 4.74
CA ILE A 122 4.33 -14.45 4.94
C ILE A 122 4.58 -15.28 3.69
N TRP A 123 5.25 -16.41 3.86
CA TRP A 123 5.74 -17.26 2.77
C TRP A 123 4.98 -18.58 2.61
N GLU A 124 4.23 -19.01 3.63
CA GLU A 124 3.48 -20.25 3.56
C GLU A 124 2.36 -20.15 2.51
N PRO A 125 2.34 -21.05 1.51
CA PRO A 125 1.41 -20.96 0.39
C PRO A 125 -0.05 -20.83 0.79
N ASN A 126 -0.51 -21.58 1.79
CA ASN A 126 -1.89 -21.54 2.28
C ASN A 126 -2.25 -20.20 2.95
N LYS A 127 -1.27 -19.45 3.46
CA LYS A 127 -1.48 -18.12 4.07
C LYS A 127 -1.33 -16.97 3.05
N ILE A 128 -0.78 -17.28 1.85
CA ILE A 128 -0.75 -16.35 0.71
C ILE A 128 -2.07 -16.39 -0.07
N PRO A 129 -2.97 -17.27 0.12
CA PRO A 129 -3.85 -18.11 -0.73
C PRO A 129 -3.24 -18.44 -2.11
N PHE A 130 -2.19 -19.30 -2.08
CA PHE A 130 -1.48 -19.74 -3.26
C PHE A 130 -1.38 -21.28 -3.32
N THR A 131 -1.71 -21.88 -4.45
CA THR A 131 -1.66 -23.33 -4.63
C THR A 131 -0.24 -23.80 -4.90
N ALA A 132 0.42 -24.31 -3.85
CA ALA A 132 1.73 -24.94 -3.92
C ALA A 132 1.88 -25.95 -2.78
N ASN A 133 2.69 -27.00 -2.99
CA ASN A 133 2.91 -28.06 -1.97
C ASN A 133 3.84 -27.59 -0.84
N LYS A 134 4.75 -26.66 -1.13
CA LYS A 134 5.74 -26.13 -0.19
C LYS A 134 6.18 -24.74 -0.63
N PHE A 135 6.84 -24.04 0.28
CA PHE A 135 7.55 -22.81 -0.05
C PHE A 135 8.70 -23.07 -1.03
N GLU A 136 8.77 -22.25 -2.07
CA GLU A 136 9.90 -22.16 -2.99
C GLU A 136 10.20 -20.69 -3.30
N LYS A 137 11.48 -20.34 -3.51
CA LYS A 137 11.89 -18.97 -3.84
C LYS A 137 11.33 -18.51 -5.20
N ASN A 138 11.10 -19.47 -6.10
CA ASN A 138 10.58 -19.23 -7.44
C ASN A 138 9.55 -20.29 -7.80
N TYR A 139 8.46 -19.85 -8.40
CA TYR A 139 7.41 -20.71 -8.95
C TYR A 139 7.25 -20.46 -10.45
N ILE A 140 6.92 -21.50 -11.18
CA ILE A 140 6.59 -21.40 -12.60
C ILE A 140 5.08 -21.16 -12.72
N LEU A 141 4.70 -20.07 -13.37
CA LEU A 141 3.32 -19.80 -13.80
C LEU A 141 3.23 -19.83 -15.31
N ARG A 142 2.25 -20.57 -15.81
CA ARG A 142 1.98 -20.67 -17.25
C ARG A 142 0.73 -19.88 -17.57
N THR A 143 0.88 -18.82 -18.34
CA THR A 143 -0.23 -18.06 -18.89
C THR A 143 -0.48 -18.43 -20.36
N GLU A 144 -1.55 -17.93 -20.92
CA GLU A 144 -1.88 -18.16 -22.34
C GLU A 144 -0.84 -17.58 -23.32
N ILE A 145 -0.09 -16.55 -22.87
CA ILE A 145 0.86 -15.83 -23.74
C ILE A 145 2.32 -16.17 -23.45
N GLN A 146 2.65 -16.53 -22.21
CA GLN A 146 4.03 -16.86 -21.83
C GLN A 146 4.10 -17.63 -20.50
N THR A 147 5.25 -18.25 -20.26
CA THR A 147 5.61 -18.82 -18.96
C THR A 147 6.50 -17.82 -18.21
N VAL A 148 6.19 -17.56 -16.93
CA VAL A 148 6.97 -16.66 -16.08
C VAL A 148 7.47 -17.39 -14.83
N LEU A 149 8.61 -16.92 -14.31
CA LEU A 149 9.09 -17.25 -12.97
C LEU A 149 8.66 -16.13 -12.03
N CYS A 150 8.05 -16.49 -10.91
CA CYS A 150 7.64 -15.51 -9.92
C CYS A 150 7.96 -15.94 -8.48
N GLY A 151 8.18 -14.97 -7.60
CA GLY A 151 8.06 -15.17 -6.15
C GLY A 151 6.62 -14.92 -5.71
N ALA A 152 6.14 -15.69 -4.73
CA ALA A 152 4.84 -15.48 -4.12
C ALA A 152 5.01 -15.17 -2.63
N VAL A 153 4.32 -14.13 -2.13
CA VAL A 153 4.41 -13.66 -0.74
C VAL A 153 3.12 -12.94 -0.35
N SER A 154 2.76 -12.97 0.93
CA SER A 154 1.70 -12.11 1.47
C SER A 154 2.30 -11.00 2.34
N MET A 155 1.85 -9.78 2.10
CA MET A 155 2.06 -8.58 2.93
C MET A 155 0.75 -8.16 3.63
N GLY A 156 -0.06 -9.15 4.06
CA GLY A 156 -1.45 -8.96 4.48
C GLY A 156 -2.44 -9.07 3.32
N ASN A 157 -1.93 -9.12 2.09
CA ASN A 157 -2.62 -9.41 0.84
C ASN A 157 -1.66 -10.15 -0.10
N PRO A 158 -2.16 -10.98 -1.05
CA PRO A 158 -1.32 -11.80 -1.91
C PRO A 158 -0.59 -11.00 -2.99
N HIS A 159 0.69 -11.32 -3.18
CA HIS A 159 1.55 -10.75 -4.22
C HIS A 159 2.28 -11.83 -5.01
N CYS A 160 2.30 -11.65 -6.34
CA CYS A 160 3.11 -12.37 -7.31
C CYS A 160 4.14 -11.39 -7.89
N VAL A 161 5.44 -11.66 -7.73
CA VAL A 161 6.52 -10.79 -8.19
C VAL A 161 7.28 -11.47 -9.31
N VAL A 162 7.28 -10.86 -10.49
CA VAL A 162 7.99 -11.32 -11.69
C VAL A 162 9.19 -10.40 -11.95
N GLN A 163 10.39 -10.95 -12.05
CA GLN A 163 11.56 -10.17 -12.48
C GLN A 163 11.53 -10.00 -13.99
N VAL A 164 11.79 -8.76 -14.44
CA VAL A 164 11.84 -8.38 -15.85
C VAL A 164 13.15 -7.67 -16.18
N ASP A 165 13.61 -7.78 -17.42
CA ASP A 165 14.86 -7.14 -17.86
C ASP A 165 14.69 -5.63 -18.01
N ASP A 166 13.55 -5.18 -18.54
CA ASP A 166 13.24 -3.76 -18.72
C ASP A 166 11.77 -3.47 -18.37
N ILE A 167 11.58 -2.59 -17.38
CA ILE A 167 10.27 -2.20 -16.89
C ILE A 167 9.42 -1.44 -17.92
N HIS A 168 10.06 -0.82 -18.91
CA HIS A 168 9.39 -0.03 -19.95
C HIS A 168 8.83 -0.89 -21.08
N THR A 169 9.42 -2.07 -21.31
CA THR A 169 9.00 -2.97 -22.38
C THR A 169 7.99 -4.02 -21.96
N VAL A 170 7.84 -4.27 -20.66
CA VAL A 170 6.87 -5.24 -20.15
C VAL A 170 5.43 -4.77 -20.40
N ASN A 171 4.62 -5.64 -21.02
CA ASN A 171 3.20 -5.36 -21.28
C ASN A 171 2.36 -5.70 -20.04
N VAL A 172 2.36 -4.79 -19.05
CA VAL A 172 1.59 -4.96 -17.81
C VAL A 172 0.10 -5.07 -18.08
N ALA A 173 -0.43 -4.31 -19.04
CA ALA A 173 -1.85 -4.32 -19.38
C ALA A 173 -2.33 -5.69 -19.90
N GLN A 174 -1.46 -6.48 -20.52
CA GLN A 174 -1.79 -7.80 -21.02
C GLN A 174 -1.46 -8.91 -20.00
N LEU A 175 -0.28 -8.87 -19.39
CA LEU A 175 0.18 -9.92 -18.49
C LEU A 175 -0.42 -9.79 -17.07
N GLY A 176 -0.66 -8.57 -16.62
CA GLY A 176 -1.21 -8.28 -15.29
C GLY A 176 -2.53 -9.00 -15.01
N PRO A 177 -3.57 -8.85 -15.85
CA PRO A 177 -4.84 -9.56 -15.68
C PRO A 177 -4.71 -11.09 -15.70
N LEU A 178 -3.81 -11.65 -16.52
CA LEU A 178 -3.56 -13.10 -16.59
C LEU A 178 -2.92 -13.63 -15.30
N LEU A 179 -2.04 -12.86 -14.68
CA LEU A 179 -1.45 -13.21 -13.40
C LEU A 179 -2.42 -12.98 -12.25
N GLU A 180 -3.15 -11.86 -12.24
CA GLU A 180 -4.17 -11.57 -11.23
C GLU A 180 -5.17 -12.72 -11.08
N ASN A 181 -5.64 -13.27 -12.20
CA ASN A 181 -6.66 -14.30 -12.23
C ASN A 181 -6.10 -15.73 -12.43
N HIS A 182 -4.80 -15.92 -12.24
CA HIS A 182 -4.17 -17.22 -12.46
C HIS A 182 -4.71 -18.27 -11.49
N GLU A 183 -5.00 -19.48 -11.97
CA GLU A 183 -5.63 -20.59 -11.23
C GLU A 183 -4.94 -20.93 -9.90
N ARG A 184 -3.63 -20.69 -9.78
CA ARG A 184 -2.88 -20.90 -8.56
C ARG A 184 -3.11 -19.85 -7.48
N PHE A 185 -3.81 -18.74 -7.77
CA PHE A 185 -4.22 -17.71 -6.82
C PHE A 185 -5.75 -17.66 -6.72
N PRO A 186 -6.40 -18.54 -5.94
CA PRO A 186 -7.86 -18.65 -5.90
C PRO A 186 -8.58 -17.39 -5.41
N GLU A 187 -7.89 -16.53 -4.66
CA GLU A 187 -8.40 -15.24 -4.20
C GLU A 187 -7.88 -14.06 -5.03
N ARG A 188 -7.34 -14.34 -6.22
CA ARG A 188 -6.62 -13.39 -7.07
C ARG A 188 -5.38 -12.81 -6.39
N VAL A 189 -4.55 -12.07 -7.13
CA VAL A 189 -3.24 -11.59 -6.66
C VAL A 189 -2.90 -10.23 -7.24
N ASN A 190 -2.09 -9.45 -6.51
CA ASN A 190 -1.41 -8.28 -7.05
C ASN A 190 -0.16 -8.76 -7.81
N ALA A 191 -0.03 -8.41 -9.09
CA ALA A 191 1.10 -8.79 -9.93
C ALA A 191 2.11 -7.65 -10.04
N GLY A 192 3.28 -7.84 -9.44
CA GLY A 192 4.40 -6.90 -9.49
C GLY A 192 5.42 -7.30 -10.56
N PHE A 193 5.87 -6.33 -11.35
CA PHE A 193 6.92 -6.47 -12.37
C PHE A 193 8.13 -5.69 -11.92
N MET A 194 9.21 -6.39 -11.55
CA MET A 194 10.39 -5.85 -10.90
C MET A 194 11.59 -5.88 -11.84
N GLN A 195 12.16 -4.72 -12.15
CA GLN A 195 13.47 -4.60 -12.79
C GLN A 195 14.52 -4.31 -11.71
N VAL A 196 15.54 -5.16 -11.61
CA VAL A 196 16.68 -4.93 -10.73
C VAL A 196 17.68 -4.02 -11.44
N VAL A 197 17.85 -2.79 -10.94
CA VAL A 197 18.86 -1.84 -11.41
C VAL A 197 20.21 -2.16 -10.77
N ASN A 198 20.22 -2.40 -9.47
CA ASN A 198 21.33 -2.91 -8.68
C ASN A 198 20.80 -3.49 -7.36
N ARG A 199 21.67 -4.01 -6.49
CA ARG A 199 21.27 -4.65 -5.24
C ARG A 199 20.51 -3.75 -4.25
N LYS A 200 20.57 -2.42 -4.42
CA LYS A 200 19.91 -1.42 -3.56
C LYS A 200 18.86 -0.58 -4.30
N HIS A 201 18.55 -0.92 -5.55
CA HIS A 201 17.64 -0.14 -6.36
C HIS A 201 16.88 -1.00 -7.36
N ILE A 202 15.56 -0.91 -7.33
CA ILE A 202 14.66 -1.54 -8.30
C ILE A 202 13.70 -0.52 -8.90
N LYS A 203 13.20 -0.83 -10.10
CA LYS A 203 12.00 -0.20 -10.67
C LYS A 203 10.86 -1.19 -10.63
N LEU A 204 9.67 -0.70 -10.32
CA LEU A 204 8.49 -1.56 -10.11
C LEU A 204 7.25 -0.97 -10.76
N ARG A 205 6.48 -1.82 -11.43
CA ARG A 205 5.10 -1.56 -11.85
C ARG A 205 4.21 -2.64 -11.27
N VAL A 206 3.01 -2.27 -10.83
CA VAL A 206 2.10 -3.21 -10.19
C VAL A 206 0.72 -3.15 -10.84
N HIS A 207 0.22 -4.31 -11.25
CA HIS A 207 -1.18 -4.52 -11.56
C HIS A 207 -1.88 -4.98 -10.28
N GLU A 208 -2.65 -4.10 -9.67
CA GLU A 208 -3.32 -4.38 -8.40
C GLU A 208 -4.62 -5.15 -8.59
N ARG A 209 -4.90 -6.05 -7.68
CA ARG A 209 -6.09 -6.89 -7.65
C ARG A 209 -7.37 -6.05 -7.66
N GLY A 210 -8.16 -6.16 -8.73
CA GLY A 210 -9.41 -5.44 -8.91
C GLY A 210 -9.30 -3.97 -9.31
N ALA A 211 -8.07 -3.42 -9.40
CA ALA A 211 -7.85 -2.01 -9.72
C ALA A 211 -7.06 -1.79 -11.02
N GLY A 212 -6.33 -2.83 -11.48
CA GLY A 212 -5.45 -2.69 -12.64
C GLY A 212 -4.11 -2.06 -12.30
N GLU A 213 -3.41 -1.50 -13.30
CA GLU A 213 -2.14 -0.85 -13.08
C GLU A 213 -2.32 0.49 -12.36
N THR A 214 -1.61 0.68 -11.24
CA THR A 214 -1.70 1.87 -10.39
C THR A 214 -0.38 2.63 -10.34
N GLN A 215 -0.42 3.90 -9.87
CA GLN A 215 0.75 4.75 -9.75
C GLN A 215 1.69 4.31 -8.62
N ALA A 216 1.13 3.72 -7.54
CA ALA A 216 1.92 3.28 -6.39
C ALA A 216 1.17 2.22 -5.56
N CYS A 217 1.79 1.06 -5.42
CA CYS A 217 1.36 0.00 -4.54
C CYS A 217 2.40 -0.22 -3.44
N GLY A 218 2.12 0.24 -2.20
CA GLY A 218 3.04 0.13 -1.08
C GLY A 218 3.34 -1.31 -0.68
N SER A 219 2.30 -2.16 -0.55
CA SER A 219 2.48 -3.60 -0.27
C SER A 219 3.18 -4.33 -1.42
N GLY A 220 2.95 -3.90 -2.66
CA GLY A 220 3.66 -4.42 -3.83
C GLY A 220 5.15 -4.11 -3.82
N ALA A 221 5.54 -2.89 -3.39
CA ALA A 221 6.93 -2.52 -3.20
C ALA A 221 7.60 -3.37 -2.11
N CYS A 222 6.92 -3.56 -0.98
CA CYS A 222 7.37 -4.43 0.10
C CYS A 222 7.54 -5.88 -0.36
N ALA A 223 6.56 -6.42 -1.09
CA ALA A 223 6.61 -7.76 -1.65
C ALA A 223 7.76 -7.95 -2.64
N ALA A 224 7.98 -6.98 -3.54
CA ALA A 224 9.06 -7.03 -4.53
C ALA A 224 10.44 -7.09 -3.86
N VAL A 225 10.67 -6.24 -2.85
CA VAL A 225 11.93 -6.22 -2.11
C VAL A 225 12.11 -7.51 -1.29
N ALA A 226 11.07 -7.96 -0.57
CA ALA A 226 11.12 -9.20 0.20
C ALA A 226 11.47 -10.40 -0.71
N VAL A 227 10.82 -10.53 -1.86
CA VAL A 227 11.11 -11.58 -2.86
C VAL A 227 12.55 -11.46 -3.36
N GLY A 228 13.01 -10.27 -3.73
CA GLY A 228 14.37 -10.05 -4.22
C GLY A 228 15.46 -10.38 -3.20
N ILE A 229 15.23 -10.09 -1.92
CA ILE A 229 16.11 -10.47 -0.80
C ILE A 229 16.14 -12.00 -0.65
N MET A 230 14.98 -12.65 -0.65
CA MET A 230 14.89 -14.12 -0.55
C MET A 230 15.53 -14.84 -1.73
N GLN A 231 15.50 -14.24 -2.92
CA GLN A 231 16.19 -14.74 -4.11
C GLN A 231 17.70 -14.44 -4.11
N GLY A 232 18.18 -13.56 -3.20
CA GLY A 232 19.59 -13.19 -3.07
C GLY A 232 20.07 -12.14 -4.07
N VAL A 233 19.14 -11.43 -4.75
CA VAL A 233 19.44 -10.40 -5.77
C VAL A 233 19.43 -8.99 -5.20
N LEU A 234 18.84 -8.78 -4.01
CA LEU A 234 18.76 -7.49 -3.34
C LEU A 234 19.43 -7.51 -1.96
N ASP A 235 19.84 -6.34 -1.48
CA ASP A 235 20.32 -6.08 -0.12
C ASP A 235 19.13 -5.73 0.81
N ASN A 236 19.41 -5.55 2.12
CA ASN A 236 18.38 -5.35 3.15
C ASN A 236 17.74 -3.95 3.14
N GLU A 237 18.27 -3.02 2.38
CA GLU A 237 17.76 -1.66 2.19
C GLU A 237 17.73 -1.34 0.71
N VAL A 238 16.54 -1.07 0.18
CA VAL A 238 16.32 -0.93 -1.28
C VAL A 238 15.40 0.25 -1.57
N GLN A 239 15.86 1.11 -2.49
CA GLN A 239 15.00 2.10 -3.13
C GLN A 239 14.13 1.43 -4.19
N VAL A 240 12.85 1.72 -4.17
CA VAL A 240 11.86 1.23 -5.13
C VAL A 240 11.28 2.41 -5.89
N ASP A 241 11.57 2.52 -7.17
CA ASP A 241 10.94 3.52 -8.04
C ASP A 241 9.66 2.95 -8.66
N LEU A 242 8.56 3.62 -8.38
CA LEU A 242 7.21 3.37 -8.90
C LEU A 242 6.82 4.51 -9.85
N PRO A 243 5.79 4.37 -10.72
CA PRO A 243 5.33 5.46 -11.57
C PRO A 243 4.99 6.75 -10.82
N GLY A 244 4.45 6.66 -9.60
CA GLY A 244 4.06 7.80 -8.77
C GLY A 244 5.17 8.39 -7.90
N GLY A 245 6.35 7.74 -7.81
CA GLY A 245 7.49 8.20 -7.00
C GLY A 245 8.24 7.05 -6.32
N SER A 246 9.11 7.36 -5.35
CA SER A 246 10.03 6.39 -4.77
C SER A 246 9.68 6.07 -3.31
N LEU A 247 9.94 4.83 -2.92
CA LEU A 247 9.87 4.31 -1.56
C LEU A 247 11.22 3.73 -1.15
N LEU A 248 11.54 3.81 0.13
CA LEU A 248 12.64 3.06 0.74
C LEU A 248 12.05 1.88 1.51
N ILE A 249 12.50 0.68 1.19
CA ILE A 249 12.08 -0.55 1.85
C ILE A 249 13.27 -1.16 2.59
N GLU A 250 13.07 -1.48 3.87
CA GLU A 250 14.07 -2.05 4.76
C GLU A 250 13.56 -3.37 5.34
N TRP A 251 14.33 -4.47 5.16
CA TRP A 251 14.00 -5.76 5.76
C TRP A 251 15.24 -6.57 6.11
N GLN A 252 15.34 -7.00 7.35
CA GLN A 252 16.49 -7.77 7.87
C GLN A 252 16.38 -9.29 7.65
N GLY A 253 15.37 -9.74 6.92
CA GLY A 253 15.12 -11.16 6.66
C GLY A 253 14.08 -11.75 7.61
N GLU A 254 13.87 -13.06 7.50
CA GLU A 254 12.88 -13.81 8.29
C GLU A 254 13.01 -13.55 9.79
N GLY A 255 11.87 -13.49 10.49
CA GLY A 255 11.78 -13.17 11.91
C GLY A 255 11.87 -11.68 12.23
N HIS A 256 11.94 -10.81 11.20
CA HIS A 256 11.99 -9.36 11.38
C HIS A 256 10.87 -8.68 10.60
N PRO A 257 10.28 -7.60 11.16
CA PRO A 257 9.32 -6.80 10.42
C PRO A 257 9.98 -6.07 9.25
N LEU A 258 9.21 -5.89 8.19
CA LEU A 258 9.57 -5.08 7.04
C LEU A 258 9.06 -3.66 7.24
N TYR A 259 9.86 -2.68 6.90
CA TYR A 259 9.52 -1.27 7.00
C TYR A 259 9.49 -0.61 5.62
N MET A 260 8.51 0.26 5.44
CA MET A 260 8.37 1.11 4.26
C MET A 260 8.46 2.57 4.67
N THR A 261 9.33 3.34 4.03
CA THR A 261 9.46 4.78 4.21
C THR A 261 9.14 5.50 2.91
N GLY A 262 8.32 6.55 2.99
CA GLY A 262 7.99 7.35 1.82
C GLY A 262 7.25 8.64 2.17
N SER A 263 7.08 9.48 1.16
CA SER A 263 6.43 10.79 1.30
C SER A 263 4.91 10.67 1.43
N ALA A 264 4.34 11.71 2.03
CA ALA A 264 2.92 12.02 2.00
C ALA A 264 2.77 13.54 1.80
N THR A 265 2.06 13.92 0.75
CA THR A 265 1.95 15.32 0.34
C THR A 265 0.58 15.87 0.71
N HIS A 266 0.56 16.97 1.43
CA HIS A 266 -0.64 17.81 1.60
C HIS A 266 -0.80 18.69 0.37
N VAL A 267 -1.97 18.69 -0.24
CA VAL A 267 -2.26 19.45 -1.47
C VAL A 267 -3.00 20.75 -1.14
N TYR A 268 -4.14 20.63 -0.44
CA TYR A 268 -4.91 21.79 0.02
C TYR A 268 -5.88 21.40 1.13
N ASP A 269 -6.39 22.42 1.85
CA ASP A 269 -7.51 22.29 2.76
C ASP A 269 -8.78 22.84 2.11
N GLY A 270 -9.90 22.20 2.40
CA GLY A 270 -11.20 22.62 1.89
C GLY A 270 -12.31 22.55 2.92
N VAL A 271 -13.42 23.22 2.59
CA VAL A 271 -14.69 23.15 3.34
C VAL A 271 -15.79 22.69 2.40
N ILE A 272 -16.56 21.68 2.83
CA ILE A 272 -17.73 21.22 2.09
C ILE A 272 -18.97 21.26 2.98
N TYR A 273 -20.09 21.64 2.41
CA TYR A 273 -21.43 21.61 3.02
C TYR A 273 -22.14 20.34 2.54
N LEU A 274 -22.47 19.44 3.48
CA LEU A 274 -23.12 18.15 3.22
C LEU A 274 -24.64 18.28 3.27
#